data_8ac271e41ac37da30cc009dea46ced1e
#
_entry.id   8ac271e41ac37da30cc009dea46ced1e
#
_cell.length_a   1.000
_cell.length_b   1.000
_cell.length_c   1.000
_cell.angle_alpha   90.00
_cell.angle_beta   90.00
_cell.angle_gamma   90.00
#
_symmetry.space_group_name_H-M   'P 1'
#
loop_
_entity.id
_entity.type
_entity.pdbx_description
1 polymer ?
#
loop_
_entity_poly.entity_id
_entity_poly.type
_entity_poly.pdbx_seq_one_letter_code
_entity_poly.pdbx_strand_id
1 'polypeptide(L)'
;YSVVVTRDKQMKEKLAPAHFNQPMVTGAPVVLTFCADFNRFSKWCRARKAEPGYDNPISFLNAATDALLVTQNFCTLAEEHGLGICYLGTTIYNPDQIVEILQLPELVMPVATITVGYPDECPSQVDRLPVQGLLHDEVYHDYSVEDIDRIYAYKESLPENHRFIEENQKETLAQVFTDVRYKKADNEYICLLYTSPSPRDVEES
;
A
#
# COMPACT_ATOMS: atom_id res chain seq x y z
N TYR A 1 -0.63 -10.25 -12.15
CA TYR A 1 0.20 -10.01 -10.96
C TYR A 1 1.41 -10.93 -10.90
N SER A 2 2.41 -10.54 -10.11
CA SER A 2 3.52 -11.37 -9.66
C SER A 2 3.80 -11.14 -8.18
N VAL A 3 4.45 -12.11 -7.54
CA VAL A 3 4.82 -11.99 -6.11
C VAL A 3 6.31 -12.29 -5.96
N VAL A 4 7.05 -11.34 -5.38
CA VAL A 4 8.45 -11.54 -5.00
C VAL A 4 8.51 -11.99 -3.56
N VAL A 5 9.14 -13.13 -3.32
CA VAL A 5 9.28 -13.74 -1.98
C VAL A 5 10.69 -13.49 -1.47
N THR A 6 10.83 -12.64 -0.47
CA THR A 6 12.12 -12.29 0.12
C THR A 6 12.29 -12.97 1.48
N ARG A 7 13.28 -13.87 1.57
CA ARG A 7 13.68 -14.59 2.81
C ARG A 7 15.11 -14.26 3.22
N ASP A 8 15.94 -13.92 2.26
CA ASP A 8 17.35 -13.60 2.51
C ASP A 8 17.48 -12.37 3.42
N LYS A 9 18.32 -12.49 4.43
CA LYS A 9 18.51 -11.44 5.43
C LYS A 9 19.07 -10.15 4.82
N GLN A 10 20.06 -10.27 3.94
CA GLN A 10 20.69 -9.09 3.31
C GLN A 10 19.73 -8.39 2.38
N MET A 11 18.89 -9.15 1.67
CA MET A 11 17.86 -8.57 0.81
C MET A 11 16.78 -7.83 1.63
N LYS A 12 16.37 -8.38 2.78
CA LYS A 12 15.45 -7.68 3.72
C LYS A 12 16.08 -6.41 4.29
N GLU A 13 17.37 -6.43 4.62
CA GLU A 13 18.11 -5.25 5.06
C GLU A 13 18.18 -4.17 3.98
N LYS A 14 18.30 -4.53 2.70
CA LYS A 14 18.22 -3.59 1.58
C LYS A 14 16.82 -3.02 1.39
N LEU A 15 15.77 -3.80 1.61
CA LEU A 15 14.38 -3.35 1.50
C LEU A 15 13.93 -2.45 2.67
N ALA A 16 14.56 -2.57 3.83
CA ALA A 16 14.14 -1.86 5.04
C ALA A 16 14.05 -0.33 4.86
N PRO A 17 14.99 0.38 4.21
CA PRO A 17 14.89 1.82 3.97
C PRO A 17 13.66 2.20 3.13
N ALA A 18 13.31 1.44 2.10
CA ALA A 18 12.12 1.66 1.29
C ALA A 18 10.81 1.58 2.10
N HIS A 19 10.87 0.89 3.24
CA HIS A 19 9.79 0.76 4.20
C HIS A 19 10.03 1.55 5.50
N PHE A 20 10.77 2.67 5.43
CA PHE A 20 11.09 3.56 6.56
C PHE A 20 11.71 2.84 7.76
N ASN A 21 12.52 1.80 7.50
CA ASN A 21 13.19 0.97 8.50
C ASN A 21 12.23 0.36 9.54
N GLN A 22 11.02 0.00 9.15
CA GLN A 22 10.08 -0.67 10.04
C GLN A 22 10.66 -2.01 10.50
N PRO A 23 10.71 -2.31 11.82
CA PRO A 23 11.40 -3.48 12.36
C PRO A 23 10.91 -4.81 11.82
N MET A 24 9.61 -4.91 11.47
CA MET A 24 9.04 -6.14 10.93
C MET A 24 9.60 -6.52 9.56
N VAL A 25 10.18 -5.61 8.79
CA VAL A 25 10.78 -5.91 7.48
C VAL A 25 11.98 -6.85 7.64
N THR A 26 12.85 -6.57 8.60
CA THR A 26 14.03 -7.40 8.89
C THR A 26 13.74 -8.55 9.85
N GLY A 27 12.79 -8.34 10.78
CA GLY A 27 12.43 -9.30 11.84
C GLY A 27 11.59 -10.48 11.34
N ALA A 28 10.65 -10.26 10.43
CA ALA A 28 9.81 -11.34 9.94
C ALA A 28 10.59 -12.38 9.11
N PRO A 29 10.23 -13.66 9.18
CA PRO A 29 10.84 -14.72 8.36
C PRO A 29 10.73 -14.44 6.86
N VAL A 30 9.61 -13.91 6.41
CA VAL A 30 9.29 -13.70 4.98
C VAL A 30 8.69 -12.31 4.77
N VAL A 31 9.14 -11.67 3.69
CA VAL A 31 8.53 -10.46 3.13
C VAL A 31 8.00 -10.82 1.74
N LEU A 32 6.73 -10.52 1.46
CA LEU A 32 6.09 -10.73 0.18
C LEU A 32 5.77 -9.39 -0.45
N THR A 33 6.32 -9.13 -1.63
CA THR A 33 5.98 -7.94 -2.43
C THR A 33 5.10 -8.36 -3.61
N PHE A 34 3.86 -7.90 -3.59
CA PHE A 34 2.87 -8.14 -4.64
C PHE A 34 2.96 -7.02 -5.66
N CYS A 35 3.06 -7.41 -6.93
CA CYS A 35 3.28 -6.48 -8.03
C CYS A 35 2.15 -6.57 -9.05
N ALA A 36 1.70 -5.42 -9.53
CA ALA A 36 1.01 -5.31 -10.80
C ALA A 36 1.98 -5.75 -11.90
N ASP A 37 1.60 -6.68 -12.77
CA ASP A 37 2.51 -7.28 -13.77
C ASP A 37 1.81 -7.52 -15.09
N PHE A 38 2.15 -6.72 -16.09
CA PHE A 38 1.84 -6.94 -17.50
C PHE A 38 3.07 -7.33 -18.34
N ASN A 39 4.25 -7.40 -17.76
CA ASN A 39 5.47 -7.81 -18.48
C ASN A 39 5.35 -9.23 -19.01
N ARG A 40 4.96 -10.19 -18.17
CA ARG A 40 4.81 -11.59 -18.55
C ARG A 40 3.82 -11.75 -19.70
N PHE A 41 2.66 -11.10 -19.62
CA PHE A 41 1.63 -11.17 -20.65
C PHE A 41 2.07 -10.50 -21.96
N SER A 42 2.71 -9.33 -21.87
CA SER A 42 3.27 -8.63 -23.03
C SER A 42 4.36 -9.45 -23.74
N LYS A 43 5.24 -10.11 -22.99
CA LYS A 43 6.23 -11.03 -23.55
C LYS A 43 5.59 -12.22 -24.24
N TRP A 44 4.53 -12.78 -23.65
CA TRP A 44 3.78 -13.86 -24.29
C TRP A 44 3.12 -13.42 -25.62
N CYS A 45 2.50 -12.23 -25.64
CA CYS A 45 1.94 -11.65 -26.87
C CYS A 45 3.00 -11.54 -27.97
N ARG A 46 4.13 -10.89 -27.67
CA ARG A 46 5.24 -10.72 -28.64
C ARG A 46 5.78 -12.06 -29.14
N ALA A 47 5.92 -13.04 -28.24
CA ALA A 47 6.35 -14.40 -28.64
C ALA A 47 5.33 -15.12 -29.55
N ARG A 48 4.11 -14.62 -29.62
CA ARG A 48 3.03 -15.12 -30.50
C ARG A 48 2.72 -14.16 -31.65
N LYS A 49 3.62 -13.20 -31.92
CA LYS A 49 3.51 -12.22 -33.01
C LYS A 49 2.29 -11.31 -32.87
N ALA A 50 1.86 -11.04 -31.64
CA ALA A 50 0.82 -10.07 -31.32
C ALA A 50 1.47 -8.80 -30.74
N GLU A 51 0.88 -7.65 -31.04
CA GLU A 51 1.33 -6.34 -30.52
C GLU A 51 0.59 -6.03 -29.21
N PRO A 52 1.27 -6.05 -28.05
CA PRO A 52 0.63 -5.72 -26.79
C PRO A 52 0.45 -4.20 -26.64
N GLY A 53 -0.72 -3.78 -26.14
CA GLY A 53 -1.05 -2.38 -25.84
C GLY A 53 -1.35 -2.17 -24.34
N TYR A 54 -0.54 -2.75 -23.44
CA TYR A 54 -0.83 -2.78 -22.01
C TYR A 54 0.02 -1.80 -21.18
N ASP A 55 0.75 -0.91 -21.84
CA ASP A 55 1.47 0.19 -21.22
C ASP A 55 0.55 1.41 -21.09
N ASN A 56 -0.35 1.35 -20.13
CA ASN A 56 -1.34 2.40 -19.87
C ASN A 56 -1.95 2.28 -18.47
N PRO A 57 -2.55 3.36 -17.93
CA PRO A 57 -3.11 3.37 -16.58
C PRO A 57 -4.23 2.36 -16.34
N ILE A 58 -5.04 2.03 -17.34
CA ILE A 58 -6.13 1.05 -17.20
C ILE A 58 -5.56 -0.35 -17.00
N SER A 59 -4.54 -0.71 -17.76
CA SER A 59 -3.84 -1.99 -17.59
C SER A 59 -3.15 -2.08 -16.24
N PHE A 60 -2.50 -1.00 -15.80
CA PHE A 60 -1.94 -0.93 -14.45
C PHE A 60 -3.00 -1.14 -13.38
N LEU A 61 -4.14 -0.44 -13.45
CA LEU A 61 -5.23 -0.57 -12.49
C LEU A 61 -5.77 -2.00 -12.43
N ASN A 62 -5.98 -2.64 -13.57
CA ASN A 62 -6.42 -4.04 -13.65
C ASN A 62 -5.42 -4.98 -12.96
N ALA A 63 -4.13 -4.86 -13.28
CA ALA A 63 -3.09 -5.71 -12.70
C ALA A 63 -2.90 -5.43 -11.19
N ALA A 64 -3.04 -4.18 -10.75
CA ALA A 64 -3.01 -3.79 -9.34
C ALA A 64 -4.20 -4.38 -8.57
N THR A 65 -5.39 -4.32 -9.15
CA THR A 65 -6.59 -4.93 -8.56
C THR A 65 -6.41 -6.42 -8.34
N ASP A 66 -5.92 -7.15 -9.35
CA ASP A 66 -5.60 -8.57 -9.23
C ASP A 66 -4.60 -8.85 -8.10
N ALA A 67 -3.52 -8.05 -8.05
CA ALA A 67 -2.49 -8.19 -7.03
C ALA A 67 -3.05 -7.97 -5.62
N LEU A 68 -3.89 -6.94 -5.41
CA LEU A 68 -4.50 -6.62 -4.12
C LEU A 68 -5.51 -7.68 -3.67
N LEU A 69 -6.33 -8.21 -4.58
CA LEU A 69 -7.28 -9.29 -4.29
C LEU A 69 -6.54 -10.56 -3.84
N VAL A 70 -5.47 -10.92 -4.53
CA VAL A 70 -4.63 -12.06 -4.14
C VAL A 70 -3.93 -11.82 -2.81
N THR A 71 -3.42 -10.60 -2.58
CA THR A 71 -2.79 -10.24 -1.30
C THR A 71 -3.77 -10.43 -0.14
N GLN A 72 -4.99 -9.90 -0.25
CA GLN A 72 -5.98 -10.02 0.81
C GLN A 72 -6.42 -11.48 1.03
N ASN A 73 -6.63 -12.24 -0.04
CA ASN A 73 -6.94 -13.65 0.08
C ASN A 73 -5.81 -14.44 0.75
N PHE A 74 -4.56 -14.15 0.40
CA PHE A 74 -3.39 -14.74 1.07
C PHE A 74 -3.38 -14.41 2.57
N CYS A 75 -3.63 -13.15 2.96
CA CYS A 75 -3.66 -12.73 4.36
C CYS A 75 -4.71 -13.52 5.16
N THR A 76 -5.92 -13.65 4.62
CA THR A 76 -7.00 -14.41 5.26
C THR A 76 -6.62 -15.89 5.48
N LEU A 77 -6.05 -16.51 4.44
CA LEU A 77 -5.58 -17.90 4.55
C LEU A 77 -4.39 -18.06 5.51
N ALA A 78 -3.48 -17.11 5.53
CA ALA A 78 -2.32 -17.12 6.43
C ALA A 78 -2.79 -17.07 7.91
N GLU A 79 -3.72 -16.18 8.23
CA GLU A 79 -4.31 -16.06 9.58
C GLU A 79 -5.08 -17.33 9.96
N GLU A 80 -5.83 -17.90 9.05
CA GLU A 80 -6.53 -19.20 9.27
C GLU A 80 -5.56 -20.35 9.61
N HIS A 81 -4.31 -20.26 9.10
CA HIS A 81 -3.25 -21.20 9.40
C HIS A 81 -2.37 -20.78 10.59
N GLY A 82 -2.79 -19.81 11.38
CA GLY A 82 -2.08 -19.36 12.58
C GLY A 82 -0.83 -18.51 12.32
N LEU A 83 -0.69 -17.96 11.11
CA LEU A 83 0.39 -17.03 10.78
C LEU A 83 -0.05 -15.59 11.06
N GLY A 84 0.89 -14.78 11.54
CA GLY A 84 0.74 -13.33 11.63
C GLY A 84 1.16 -12.66 10.32
N ILE A 85 0.42 -11.64 9.93
CA ILE A 85 0.73 -10.81 8.77
C ILE A 85 0.72 -9.32 9.16
N CYS A 86 1.51 -8.52 8.46
CA CYS A 86 1.45 -7.08 8.58
C CYS A 86 1.59 -6.43 7.21
N TYR A 87 0.58 -5.66 6.81
CA TYR A 87 0.66 -4.81 5.63
C TYR A 87 1.62 -3.64 5.86
N LEU A 88 2.53 -3.44 4.93
CA LEU A 88 3.42 -2.28 4.91
C LEU A 88 2.80 -1.20 4.02
N GLY A 89 2.09 -0.25 4.63
CA GLY A 89 1.46 0.87 3.91
C GLY A 89 2.47 1.79 3.19
N THR A 90 3.75 1.56 3.40
CA THR A 90 4.87 2.32 2.83
C THR A 90 5.25 1.91 1.40
N THR A 91 4.70 0.82 0.87
CA THR A 91 5.06 0.28 -0.46
C THR A 91 4.90 1.30 -1.57
N ILE A 92 3.82 2.08 -1.53
CA ILE A 92 3.51 3.07 -2.56
C ILE A 92 4.29 4.38 -2.41
N TYR A 93 5.03 4.59 -1.31
CA TYR A 93 5.79 5.82 -1.08
C TYR A 93 7.19 5.78 -1.69
N ASN A 94 7.80 4.61 -1.81
CA ASN A 94 9.13 4.43 -2.36
C ASN A 94 9.15 3.27 -3.38
N PRO A 95 8.25 3.26 -4.39
CA PRO A 95 8.17 2.16 -5.33
C PRO A 95 9.41 2.04 -6.21
N ASP A 96 10.06 3.16 -6.54
CA ASP A 96 11.32 3.27 -7.27
C ASP A 96 12.45 2.48 -6.60
N GLN A 97 12.64 2.68 -5.29
CA GLN A 97 13.63 1.93 -4.52
C GLN A 97 13.33 0.43 -4.51
N ILE A 98 12.05 0.04 -4.37
CA ILE A 98 11.65 -1.37 -4.39
C ILE A 98 11.88 -1.97 -5.77
N VAL A 99 11.58 -1.24 -6.84
CA VAL A 99 11.84 -1.65 -8.24
C VAL A 99 13.32 -1.92 -8.45
N GLU A 100 14.19 -1.01 -8.00
CA GLU A 100 15.64 -1.16 -8.11
C GLU A 100 16.17 -2.37 -7.31
N ILE A 101 15.80 -2.45 -6.02
CA ILE A 101 16.28 -3.51 -5.11
C ILE A 101 15.84 -4.89 -5.57
N LEU A 102 14.59 -5.04 -5.98
CA LEU A 102 14.02 -6.30 -6.45
C LEU A 102 14.24 -6.57 -7.94
N GLN A 103 14.91 -5.64 -8.66
CA GLN A 103 15.20 -5.73 -10.10
C GLN A 103 13.93 -5.98 -10.91
N LEU A 104 12.86 -5.27 -10.58
CA LEU A 104 11.60 -5.42 -11.30
C LEU A 104 11.75 -4.87 -12.72
N PRO A 105 11.32 -5.60 -13.74
CA PRO A 105 11.40 -5.14 -15.13
C PRO A 105 10.30 -4.12 -15.44
N GLU A 106 10.37 -3.52 -16.63
CA GLU A 106 9.27 -2.70 -17.17
C GLU A 106 7.92 -3.41 -17.06
N LEU A 107 6.86 -2.65 -16.88
CA LEU A 107 5.47 -3.12 -16.67
C LEU A 107 5.26 -3.99 -15.42
N VAL A 108 6.18 -3.91 -14.45
CA VAL A 108 6.04 -4.55 -13.14
C VAL A 108 6.23 -3.50 -12.04
N MET A 109 5.16 -3.23 -11.28
CA MET A 109 5.15 -2.23 -10.20
C MET A 109 4.72 -2.83 -8.88
N PRO A 110 5.42 -2.56 -7.76
CA PRO A 110 5.00 -3.01 -6.44
C PRO A 110 3.74 -2.25 -6.00
N VAL A 111 2.72 -2.97 -5.54
CA VAL A 111 1.45 -2.36 -5.08
C VAL A 111 1.12 -2.68 -3.63
N ALA A 112 1.60 -3.79 -3.10
CA ALA A 112 1.47 -4.14 -1.70
C ALA A 112 2.67 -4.96 -1.23
N THR A 113 3.11 -4.71 -0.01
CA THR A 113 4.11 -5.56 0.67
C THR A 113 3.54 -5.99 2.00
N ILE A 114 3.72 -7.26 2.33
CA ILE A 114 3.36 -7.81 3.64
C ILE A 114 4.55 -8.55 4.25
N THR A 115 4.65 -8.51 5.57
CA THR A 115 5.51 -9.41 6.33
C THR A 115 4.70 -10.58 6.83
N VAL A 116 5.31 -11.76 6.88
CA VAL A 116 4.67 -13.00 7.30
C VAL A 116 5.56 -13.74 8.28
N GLY A 117 4.98 -14.20 9.38
CA GLY A 117 5.67 -14.96 10.41
C GLY A 117 4.70 -15.53 11.43
N TYR A 118 5.23 -16.13 12.49
CA TYR A 118 4.41 -16.48 13.65
C TYR A 118 4.17 -15.23 14.48
N PRO A 119 2.91 -14.94 14.91
CA PRO A 119 2.61 -13.75 15.69
C PRO A 119 3.26 -13.83 17.08
N ASP A 120 3.95 -12.78 17.46
CA ASP A 120 4.54 -12.61 18.80
C ASP A 120 3.58 -11.84 19.73
N GLU A 121 2.72 -11.03 19.13
CA GLU A 121 1.73 -10.21 19.82
C GLU A 121 0.34 -10.39 19.17
N CYS A 122 -0.69 -10.20 19.98
CA CYS A 122 -2.07 -10.11 19.51
C CYS A 122 -2.64 -8.74 19.92
N PRO A 123 -2.32 -7.67 19.19
CA PRO A 123 -2.78 -6.34 19.50
C PRO A 123 -4.31 -6.26 19.40
N SER A 124 -4.90 -5.34 20.18
CA SER A 124 -6.32 -5.02 20.02
C SER A 124 -6.60 -4.44 18.64
N GLN A 125 -7.78 -4.71 18.12
CA GLN A 125 -8.19 -4.17 16.84
C GLN A 125 -8.28 -2.63 16.92
N VAL A 126 -7.65 -1.96 15.95
CA VAL A 126 -7.76 -0.50 15.82
C VAL A 126 -9.19 -0.08 15.48
N ASP A 127 -9.54 1.16 15.78
CA ASP A 127 -10.85 1.73 15.48
C ASP A 127 -11.22 1.64 14.00
N ARG A 128 -12.51 1.60 13.74
CA ARG A 128 -13.09 1.65 12.39
C ARG A 128 -14.19 2.70 12.37
N LEU A 129 -14.39 3.32 11.22
CA LEU A 129 -15.54 4.16 11.01
C LEU A 129 -16.82 3.33 11.08
N PRO A 130 -17.95 3.91 11.55
CA PRO A 130 -19.22 3.22 11.60
C PRO A 130 -19.69 2.84 10.19
N VAL A 131 -20.35 1.68 10.07
CA VAL A 131 -20.83 1.16 8.77
C VAL A 131 -21.72 2.16 8.03
N GLN A 132 -22.48 2.94 8.77
CA GLN A 132 -23.36 4.01 8.22
C GLN A 132 -22.60 5.13 7.51
N GLY A 133 -21.31 5.28 7.78
CA GLY A 133 -20.42 6.19 7.06
C GLY A 133 -19.76 5.59 5.81
N LEU A 134 -20.06 4.34 5.48
CA LEU A 134 -19.44 3.60 4.39
C LEU A 134 -20.43 3.02 3.39
N LEU A 135 -21.68 2.77 3.81
CA LEU A 135 -22.70 2.16 2.98
C LEU A 135 -23.71 3.20 2.52
N HIS A 136 -23.95 3.22 1.24
CA HIS A 136 -24.98 4.01 0.58
C HIS A 136 -26.01 3.07 -0.05
N ASP A 137 -27.30 3.38 0.13
CA ASP A 137 -28.39 2.60 -0.43
C ASP A 137 -28.72 3.12 -1.82
N GLU A 138 -28.73 2.23 -2.82
CA GLU A 138 -29.02 2.46 -4.23
C GLU A 138 -28.09 3.49 -4.91
N VAL A 139 -27.87 4.68 -4.33
CA VAL A 139 -27.07 5.76 -4.89
C VAL A 139 -26.12 6.32 -3.82
N TYR A 140 -25.04 6.95 -4.28
CA TYR A 140 -24.14 7.65 -3.37
C TYR A 140 -24.83 8.90 -2.79
N HIS A 141 -24.83 9.01 -1.47
CA HIS A 141 -25.30 10.20 -0.74
C HIS A 141 -24.07 10.95 -0.20
N ASP A 142 -23.93 12.21 -0.60
CA ASP A 142 -22.83 13.04 -0.12
C ASP A 142 -23.05 13.44 1.35
N TYR A 143 -21.97 13.77 2.03
CA TYR A 143 -21.95 14.02 3.46
C TYR A 143 -22.12 15.51 3.76
N SER A 144 -23.08 15.85 4.63
CA SER A 144 -23.13 17.15 5.32
C SER A 144 -22.03 17.25 6.39
N VAL A 145 -21.80 18.44 6.92
CA VAL A 145 -20.87 18.65 8.05
C VAL A 145 -21.33 17.84 9.26
N GLU A 146 -22.62 17.81 9.53
CA GLU A 146 -23.22 17.06 10.64
C GLU A 146 -23.05 15.54 10.48
N ASP A 147 -23.05 15.04 9.25
CA ASP A 147 -22.75 13.64 8.97
C ASP A 147 -21.29 13.31 9.24
N ILE A 148 -20.39 14.17 8.82
CA ILE A 148 -18.94 14.03 9.09
C ILE A 148 -18.67 14.05 10.59
N ASP A 149 -19.23 15.01 11.33
CA ASP A 149 -19.08 15.10 12.77
C ASP A 149 -19.54 13.80 13.47
N ARG A 150 -20.69 13.27 13.06
CA ARG A 150 -21.22 12.01 13.61
C ARG A 150 -20.34 10.79 13.28
N ILE A 151 -19.86 10.71 12.02
CA ILE A 151 -19.06 9.57 11.55
C ILE A 151 -17.71 9.53 12.26
N TYR A 152 -17.08 10.67 12.47
CA TYR A 152 -15.73 10.75 13.06
C TYR A 152 -15.71 10.96 14.56
N ALA A 153 -16.85 11.24 15.22
CA ALA A 153 -16.95 11.53 16.65
C ALA A 153 -16.21 10.52 17.53
N TYR A 154 -16.40 9.21 17.29
CA TYR A 154 -15.71 8.17 18.05
C TYR A 154 -14.20 8.22 17.85
N LYS A 155 -13.76 8.28 16.59
CA LYS A 155 -12.33 8.34 16.24
C LYS A 155 -11.65 9.55 16.89
N GLU A 156 -12.27 10.72 16.83
CA GLU A 156 -11.73 11.94 17.41
C GLU A 156 -11.72 11.91 18.95
N SER A 157 -12.63 11.18 19.59
CA SER A 157 -12.69 11.05 21.05
C SER A 157 -11.64 10.10 21.65
N LEU A 158 -10.89 9.35 20.85
CA LEU A 158 -9.93 8.39 21.35
C LEU A 158 -8.71 9.07 21.98
N PRO A 159 -8.28 8.62 23.19
CA PRO A 159 -7.14 9.23 23.91
C PRO A 159 -5.85 9.25 23.09
N GLU A 160 -5.58 8.20 22.32
CA GLU A 160 -4.42 8.13 21.44
C GLU A 160 -4.44 9.20 20.34
N ASN A 161 -5.62 9.55 19.83
CA ASN A 161 -5.76 10.59 18.81
C ASN A 161 -5.60 12.00 19.41
N HIS A 162 -6.07 12.23 20.63
CA HIS A 162 -5.79 13.47 21.38
C HIS A 162 -4.29 13.63 21.59
N ARG A 163 -3.59 12.56 22.01
CA ARG A 163 -2.13 12.59 22.15
C ARG A 163 -1.43 12.91 20.84
N PHE A 164 -1.87 12.34 19.70
CA PHE A 164 -1.31 12.67 18.38
C PHE A 164 -1.48 14.14 18.01
N ILE A 165 -2.61 14.77 18.34
CA ILE A 165 -2.84 16.20 18.14
C ILE A 165 -1.84 17.02 18.94
N GLU A 166 -1.69 16.73 20.24
CA GLU A 166 -0.78 17.43 21.16
C GLU A 166 0.69 17.28 20.73
N GLU A 167 1.16 16.04 20.47
CA GLU A 167 2.54 15.73 20.05
C GLU A 167 2.93 16.47 18.76
N ASN A 168 1.98 16.67 17.84
CA ASN A 168 2.21 17.35 16.57
C ASN A 168 1.86 18.85 16.60
N GLN A 169 1.45 19.39 17.75
CA GLN A 169 1.10 20.80 17.93
C GLN A 169 0.04 21.27 16.90
N LYS A 170 -1.01 20.46 16.71
CA LYS A 170 -2.13 20.73 15.81
C LYS A 170 -3.42 20.96 16.61
N GLU A 171 -4.41 21.55 15.97
CA GLU A 171 -5.71 21.80 16.57
C GLU A 171 -6.66 20.61 16.41
N THR A 172 -6.50 19.86 15.30
CA THR A 172 -7.38 18.75 14.94
C THR A 172 -6.61 17.53 14.46
N LEU A 173 -7.21 16.35 14.55
CA LEU A 173 -6.67 15.12 14.02
C LEU A 173 -6.53 15.19 12.47
N ALA A 174 -7.47 15.84 11.80
CA ALA A 174 -7.42 16.04 10.35
C ALA A 174 -6.15 16.80 9.93
N GLN A 175 -5.76 17.86 10.67
CA GLN A 175 -4.51 18.59 10.41
C GLN A 175 -3.27 17.70 10.63
N VAL A 176 -3.29 16.77 11.60
CA VAL A 176 -2.17 15.83 11.76
C VAL A 176 -2.04 14.95 10.51
N PHE A 177 -3.15 14.48 9.94
CA PHE A 177 -3.11 13.68 8.73
C PHE A 177 -2.63 14.48 7.52
N THR A 178 -3.13 15.70 7.29
CA THR A 178 -2.82 16.48 6.09
C THR A 178 -1.43 17.14 6.12
N ASP A 179 -1.00 17.61 7.28
CA ASP A 179 0.21 18.45 7.38
C ASP A 179 1.45 17.65 7.79
N VAL A 180 1.26 16.47 8.41
CA VAL A 180 2.36 15.69 8.98
C VAL A 180 2.47 14.32 8.31
N ARG A 181 1.36 13.58 8.21
CA ARG A 181 1.36 12.17 7.75
C ARG A 181 1.29 12.02 6.23
N TYR A 182 0.40 12.75 5.58
CA TYR A 182 0.09 12.62 4.14
C TYR A 182 0.20 13.98 3.45
N LYS A 183 1.41 14.56 3.48
CA LYS A 183 1.67 15.88 2.91
C LYS A 183 1.35 15.89 1.42
N LYS A 184 0.78 17.00 0.97
CA LYS A 184 0.39 17.17 -0.44
C LYS A 184 1.55 16.96 -1.41
N ALA A 185 2.74 17.51 -1.10
CA ALA A 185 3.92 17.36 -1.94
C ALA A 185 4.37 15.89 -2.09
N ASP A 186 4.31 15.11 -1.00
CA ASP A 186 4.67 13.69 -1.05
C ASP A 186 3.67 12.90 -1.92
N ASN A 187 2.37 13.23 -1.82
CA ASN A 187 1.33 12.61 -2.64
C ASN A 187 1.46 12.99 -4.12
N GLU A 188 1.85 14.23 -4.44
CA GLU A 188 2.10 14.68 -5.82
C GLU A 188 3.29 13.93 -6.43
N TYR A 189 4.39 13.76 -5.68
CA TYR A 189 5.54 12.97 -6.12
C TYR A 189 5.17 11.50 -6.38
N ILE A 190 4.46 10.87 -5.45
CA ILE A 190 3.98 9.49 -5.60
C ILE A 190 3.11 9.35 -6.85
N CYS A 191 2.21 10.30 -7.09
CA CYS A 191 1.36 10.31 -8.28
C CYS A 191 2.20 10.28 -9.57
N LEU A 192 3.26 11.06 -9.65
CA LEU A 192 4.17 11.07 -10.80
C LEU A 192 4.85 9.71 -11.02
N LEU A 193 5.30 9.04 -9.96
CA LEU A 193 5.91 7.72 -10.05
C LEU A 193 5.00 6.65 -10.68
N TYR A 194 3.67 6.74 -10.42
CA TYR A 194 2.70 5.77 -10.94
C TYR A 194 2.06 6.16 -12.28
N THR A 195 2.24 7.41 -12.72
CA THR A 195 1.69 7.90 -13.99
C THR A 195 2.73 8.05 -15.09
N SER A 196 4.02 7.97 -14.76
CA SER A 196 5.11 7.96 -15.74
C SER A 196 5.28 6.58 -16.37
N PRO A 197 5.70 6.48 -17.64
CA PRO A 197 5.96 5.22 -18.31
C PRO A 197 7.02 4.36 -17.62
N SER A 198 7.95 5.00 -16.92
CA SER A 198 8.95 4.35 -16.06
C SER A 198 9.23 5.23 -14.85
N PRO A 199 9.41 4.67 -13.64
CA PRO A 199 9.89 5.43 -12.49
C PRO A 199 11.25 6.14 -12.72
N ARG A 200 12.05 5.65 -13.68
CA ARG A 200 13.35 6.26 -14.05
C ARG A 200 13.20 7.54 -14.86
N ASP A 201 12.05 7.76 -15.53
CA ASP A 201 11.82 8.93 -16.37
C ASP A 201 11.44 10.18 -15.54
N VAL A 202 11.17 10.01 -14.25
CA VAL A 202 10.84 11.12 -13.33
C VAL A 202 12.07 11.89 -12.90
N GLU A 203 13.27 11.29 -12.92
CA GLU A 203 14.52 11.94 -12.53
C GLU A 203 15.10 12.85 -13.65
N GLU A 204 14.63 12.75 -14.89
CA GLU A 204 15.12 13.51 -16.05
C GLU A 204 14.21 14.72 -16.41
N SER A 205 13.11 14.95 -15.72
CA SER A 205 12.17 16.05 -15.96
C SER A 205 12.22 17.11 -14.85
#